data_06ebcf69896333a8c92d5624436e19d0
#
_entry.id   06ebcf69896333a8c92d5624436e19d0
#
_cell.length_a   1.000
_cell.length_b   1.000
_cell.length_c   1.000
_cell.angle_alpha   90.00
_cell.angle_beta   90.00
_cell.angle_gamma   90.00
#
_symmetry.space_group_name_H-M   'P 1'
#
loop_
_entity.id
_entity.type
_entity.pdbx_description
1 polymer ?
#
loop_
_entity_poly.entity_id
_entity_poly.type
_entity_poly.pdbx_seq_one_letter_code
_entity_poly.pdbx_strand_id
1 'polypeptide(L)'
;YHLYLRPGLEVIEKAGGLHKFNGFDRPMLTDSGGFQVFSLSGIRKMREEGVEFRSHIDGSKHLFTPERVMDIERTIGADIMMAFDECAPGTSDYNYAKKSMELTHRWLDRCCARFNETEPKYGYNQSLFPIVQGCVYPDLRRQSAEYIASKNADGNAIGGLAVGEPTEKMYEMIEVVNEILPKDKPRYLMGVGTP
;
A
#
# COMPACT_ATOMS: atom_id res chain seq x y z
N TYR A 1 7.28 -1.45 6.22
CA TYR A 1 7.87 -2.76 6.61
C TYR A 1 9.29 -2.61 7.15
N HIS A 2 10.26 -2.10 6.35
CA HIS A 2 11.67 -2.04 6.76
C HIS A 2 11.88 -1.15 7.99
N LEU A 3 11.38 0.08 7.98
CA LEU A 3 11.48 1.01 9.11
C LEU A 3 10.82 0.48 10.40
N TYR A 4 9.72 -0.27 10.25
CA TYR A 4 9.06 -0.94 11.37
C TYR A 4 9.95 -1.99 12.02
N LEU A 5 10.67 -2.81 11.23
CA LEU A 5 11.56 -3.83 11.76
C LEU A 5 12.89 -3.24 12.24
N ARG A 6 13.43 -2.28 11.49
CA ARG A 6 14.72 -1.63 11.79
C ARG A 6 14.76 -0.22 11.19
N PRO A 7 14.98 0.84 11.96
CA PRO A 7 15.42 0.84 13.35
C PRO A 7 14.31 0.54 14.39
N GLY A 8 13.06 0.41 13.97
CA GLY A 8 11.89 0.25 14.83
C GLY A 8 11.18 1.56 15.10
N LEU A 9 9.88 1.47 15.41
CA LEU A 9 9.02 2.64 15.55
C LEU A 9 9.44 3.54 16.71
N GLU A 10 9.92 2.96 17.82
CA GLU A 10 10.37 3.73 18.98
C GLU A 10 11.51 4.70 18.64
N VAL A 11 12.45 4.28 17.79
CA VAL A 11 13.56 5.12 17.34
C VAL A 11 13.07 6.25 16.45
N ILE A 12 12.18 5.93 15.49
CA ILE A 12 11.60 6.94 14.58
C ILE A 12 10.78 7.97 15.38
N GLU A 13 9.97 7.53 16.33
CA GLU A 13 9.14 8.42 17.15
C GLU A 13 9.98 9.33 18.05
N LYS A 14 11.04 8.79 18.71
CA LYS A 14 11.99 9.59 19.51
C LYS A 14 12.76 10.60 18.64
N ALA A 15 13.04 10.29 17.38
CA ALA A 15 13.65 11.23 16.45
C ALA A 15 12.71 12.38 16.05
N GLY A 16 11.39 12.24 16.26
CA GLY A 16 10.37 13.19 15.83
C GLY A 16 9.87 12.97 14.39
N GLY A 17 9.78 11.70 13.99
CA GLY A 17 9.29 11.25 12.70
C GLY A 17 10.38 11.10 11.63
N LEU A 18 9.97 10.59 10.47
CA LEU A 18 10.88 10.21 9.38
C LEU A 18 11.69 11.40 8.85
N HIS A 19 11.07 12.57 8.69
CA HIS A 19 11.77 13.79 8.22
C HIS A 19 12.96 14.16 9.11
N LYS A 20 12.76 14.15 10.43
CA LYS A 20 13.85 14.45 11.37
C LYS A 20 14.86 13.31 11.48
N PHE A 21 14.38 12.06 11.38
CA PHE A 21 15.24 10.88 11.45
C PHE A 21 16.27 10.85 10.31
N ASN A 22 15.87 11.19 9.08
CA ASN A 22 16.75 11.15 7.90
C ASN A 22 17.29 12.52 7.46
N GLY A 23 16.86 13.61 8.10
CA GLY A 23 17.28 14.97 7.74
C GLY A 23 16.77 15.46 6.39
N PHE A 24 15.66 14.91 5.91
CA PHE A 24 15.09 15.24 4.61
C PHE A 24 13.79 16.03 4.78
N ASP A 25 13.74 17.25 4.22
CA ASP A 25 12.69 18.24 4.42
C ASP A 25 11.65 18.33 3.28
N ARG A 26 11.78 17.48 2.26
CA ARG A 26 10.84 17.42 1.13
C ARG A 26 9.80 16.33 1.35
N PRO A 27 8.65 16.39 0.65
CA PRO A 27 7.60 15.38 0.76
C PRO A 27 8.12 13.96 0.54
N MET A 28 7.69 13.06 1.41
CA MET A 28 8.04 11.64 1.36
C MET A 28 6.78 10.78 1.28
N LEU A 29 6.92 9.67 0.56
CA LEU A 29 5.92 8.62 0.50
C LEU A 29 6.47 7.37 1.19
N THR A 30 5.61 6.65 1.92
CA THR A 30 5.93 5.34 2.50
C THR A 30 4.95 4.28 2.06
N ASP A 31 5.49 3.11 1.68
CA ASP A 31 4.69 1.93 1.37
C ASP A 31 4.19 1.25 2.64
N SER A 32 2.96 0.76 2.61
CA SER A 32 2.30 0.07 3.72
C SER A 32 3.02 -1.21 4.20
N GLY A 33 3.86 -1.77 3.34
CA GLY A 33 4.57 -3.02 3.60
C GLY A 33 3.87 -4.28 3.09
N GLY A 34 2.74 -4.17 2.42
CA GLY A 34 2.00 -5.30 1.85
C GLY A 34 2.87 -6.17 0.94
N PHE A 35 3.51 -5.55 -0.05
CA PHE A 35 4.42 -6.26 -0.96
C PHE A 35 5.63 -6.88 -0.25
N GLN A 36 6.25 -6.21 0.71
CA GLN A 36 7.43 -6.70 1.42
C GLN A 36 7.09 -7.89 2.33
N VAL A 37 5.94 -7.85 3.01
CA VAL A 37 5.43 -9.00 3.75
C VAL A 37 5.20 -10.18 2.80
N PHE A 38 4.75 -9.90 1.57
CA PHE A 38 4.54 -10.90 0.55
C PHE A 38 5.86 -11.49 0.03
N SER A 39 6.84 -10.65 -0.33
CA SER A 39 8.05 -11.05 -1.05
C SER A 39 9.20 -11.53 -0.14
N LEU A 40 9.31 -10.98 1.08
CA LEU A 40 10.47 -11.19 1.96
C LEU A 40 10.21 -12.15 3.12
N SER A 41 8.95 -12.42 3.47
CA SER A 41 8.65 -13.36 4.55
C SER A 41 8.46 -14.77 4.00
N GLY A 42 9.37 -15.68 4.35
CA GLY A 42 9.29 -17.09 3.93
C GLY A 42 8.07 -17.84 4.47
N ILE A 43 7.48 -17.38 5.58
CA ILE A 43 6.27 -17.94 6.19
C ILE A 43 5.32 -16.79 6.50
N ARG A 44 4.20 -16.77 5.79
CA ARG A 44 3.10 -15.83 6.02
C ARG A 44 1.78 -16.56 6.07
N LYS A 45 0.85 -16.03 6.85
CA LYS A 45 -0.56 -16.47 6.83
C LYS A 45 -1.42 -15.25 6.56
N MET A 46 -2.05 -15.23 5.40
CA MET A 46 -3.01 -14.21 5.01
C MET A 46 -4.38 -14.61 5.48
N ARG A 47 -5.11 -13.66 6.07
CA ARG A 47 -6.46 -13.81 6.58
C ARG A 47 -7.25 -12.55 6.33
N GLU A 48 -8.56 -12.57 6.58
CA GLU A 48 -9.40 -11.37 6.51
C GLU A 48 -8.92 -10.27 7.48
N GLU A 49 -8.43 -10.65 8.65
CA GLU A 49 -7.95 -9.72 9.68
C GLU A 49 -6.67 -8.98 9.26
N GLY A 50 -5.80 -9.63 8.48
CA GLY A 50 -4.49 -9.12 8.11
C GLY A 50 -3.50 -10.23 7.78
N VAL A 51 -2.21 -9.92 7.87
CA VAL A 51 -1.12 -10.84 7.53
C VAL A 51 -0.22 -11.09 8.73
N GLU A 52 -0.16 -12.36 9.16
CA GLU A 52 0.84 -12.83 10.10
C GLU A 52 2.12 -13.23 9.34
N PHE A 53 3.26 -12.72 9.75
CA PHE A 53 4.55 -13.01 9.11
C PHE A 53 5.69 -13.13 10.12
N ARG A 54 6.82 -13.66 9.65
CA ARG A 54 8.07 -13.67 10.41
C ARG A 54 9.04 -12.65 9.85
N SER A 55 9.67 -11.90 10.74
CA SER A 55 10.76 -10.99 10.40
C SER A 55 11.92 -11.77 9.75
N HIS A 56 12.41 -11.26 8.62
CA HIS A 56 13.60 -11.82 7.96
C HIS A 56 14.90 -11.47 8.71
N ILE A 57 14.85 -10.57 9.70
CA ILE A 57 16.01 -10.11 10.46
C ILE A 57 16.29 -11.07 11.64
N ASP A 58 15.25 -11.42 12.40
CA ASP A 58 15.38 -12.14 13.67
C ASP A 58 14.37 -13.29 13.86
N GLY A 59 13.49 -13.52 12.86
CA GLY A 59 12.49 -14.56 12.90
C GLY A 59 11.29 -14.29 13.82
N SER A 60 11.22 -13.12 14.47
CA SER A 60 10.10 -12.73 15.32
C SER A 60 8.77 -12.71 14.57
N LYS A 61 7.67 -13.03 15.27
CA LYS A 61 6.33 -13.05 14.67
C LYS A 61 5.68 -11.67 14.78
N HIS A 62 5.07 -11.25 13.70
CA HIS A 62 4.35 -9.99 13.59
C HIS A 62 2.99 -10.21 12.93
N LEU A 63 2.04 -9.33 13.27
CA LEU A 63 0.74 -9.24 12.63
C LEU A 63 0.55 -7.83 12.10
N PHE A 64 0.35 -7.68 10.80
CA PHE A 64 -0.11 -6.45 10.17
C PHE A 64 -1.60 -6.58 9.88
N THR A 65 -2.39 -5.72 10.51
CA THR A 65 -3.78 -5.47 10.13
C THR A 65 -3.86 -4.09 9.47
N PRO A 66 -4.90 -3.78 8.69
CA PRO A 66 -5.08 -2.45 8.12
C PRO A 66 -4.96 -1.33 9.16
N GLU A 67 -5.60 -1.48 10.33
CA GLU A 67 -5.56 -0.50 11.41
C GLU A 67 -4.14 -0.32 11.95
N ARG A 68 -3.46 -1.46 12.21
CA ARG A 68 -2.08 -1.42 12.73
C ARG A 68 -1.11 -0.78 11.74
N VAL A 69 -1.31 -1.01 10.43
CA VAL A 69 -0.47 -0.37 9.41
C VAL A 69 -0.71 1.14 9.40
N MET A 70 -1.93 1.62 9.54
CA MET A 70 -2.19 3.06 9.67
C MET A 70 -1.51 3.66 10.92
N ASP A 71 -1.54 2.98 12.06
CA ASP A 71 -0.83 3.42 13.27
C ASP A 71 0.70 3.46 13.07
N ILE A 72 1.25 2.47 12.36
CA ILE A 72 2.67 2.42 11.98
C ILE A 72 3.02 3.62 11.08
N GLU A 73 2.23 3.87 10.04
CA GLU A 73 2.45 4.97 9.10
C GLU A 73 2.31 6.35 9.78
N ARG A 74 1.36 6.51 10.72
CA ARG A 74 1.27 7.71 11.58
C ARG A 74 2.53 7.92 12.40
N THR A 75 3.11 6.83 12.92
CA THR A 75 4.34 6.88 13.72
C THR A 75 5.59 7.13 12.85
N ILE A 76 5.63 6.60 11.66
CA ILE A 76 6.69 6.89 10.68
C ILE A 76 6.62 8.37 10.27
N GLY A 77 5.45 8.87 9.92
CA GLY A 77 5.23 10.29 9.63
C GLY A 77 5.72 10.71 8.25
N ALA A 78 5.49 9.92 7.19
CA ALA A 78 5.62 10.39 5.83
C ALA A 78 4.42 11.26 5.41
N ASP A 79 4.58 12.12 4.42
CA ASP A 79 3.49 12.99 3.92
C ASP A 79 2.41 12.19 3.21
N ILE A 80 2.80 11.14 2.48
CA ILE A 80 1.90 10.24 1.76
C ILE A 80 2.05 8.83 2.32
N MET A 81 0.94 8.28 2.80
CA MET A 81 0.82 6.94 3.36
C MET A 81 0.09 6.05 2.35
N MET A 82 0.66 4.89 2.02
CA MET A 82 -0.04 3.92 1.19
C MET A 82 -1.00 3.08 2.03
N ALA A 83 -2.20 2.83 1.52
CA ALA A 83 -3.14 1.90 2.15
C ALA A 83 -2.56 0.47 2.15
N PHE A 84 -2.95 -0.32 3.16
CA PHE A 84 -2.53 -1.73 3.23
C PHE A 84 -3.28 -2.55 2.19
N ASP A 85 -2.56 -3.31 1.38
CA ASP A 85 -3.08 -4.06 0.26
C ASP A 85 -2.49 -5.47 0.15
N GLU A 86 -3.13 -6.33 -0.62
CA GLU A 86 -2.56 -7.57 -1.11
C GLU A 86 -2.09 -7.41 -2.55
N CYS A 87 -0.77 -7.44 -2.77
CA CYS A 87 -0.18 -7.47 -4.09
C CYS A 87 -0.09 -8.92 -4.59
N ALA A 88 -1.09 -9.35 -5.35
CA ALA A 88 -1.08 -10.68 -5.97
C ALA A 88 -0.03 -10.76 -7.09
N PRO A 89 0.64 -11.93 -7.31
CA PRO A 89 1.51 -12.13 -8.46
C PRO A 89 0.81 -11.84 -9.78
N GLY A 90 1.48 -11.20 -10.74
CA GLY A 90 0.93 -10.89 -12.05
C GLY A 90 0.48 -12.11 -12.88
N THR A 91 0.98 -13.29 -12.52
CA THR A 91 0.62 -14.59 -13.13
C THR A 91 -0.53 -15.31 -12.44
N SER A 92 -1.19 -14.68 -11.45
CA SER A 92 -2.31 -15.27 -10.71
C SER A 92 -3.50 -15.55 -11.63
N ASP A 93 -4.21 -16.65 -11.38
CA ASP A 93 -5.48 -16.90 -12.08
C ASP A 93 -6.56 -15.87 -11.71
N TYR A 94 -7.61 -15.79 -12.52
CA TYR A 94 -8.69 -14.82 -12.37
C TYR A 94 -9.38 -14.88 -10.99
N ASN A 95 -9.65 -16.09 -10.50
CA ASN A 95 -10.37 -16.27 -9.24
C ASN A 95 -9.53 -15.79 -8.05
N TYR A 96 -8.23 -16.08 -8.05
CA TYR A 96 -7.32 -15.57 -7.03
C TYR A 96 -7.19 -14.04 -7.14
N ALA A 97 -6.96 -13.50 -8.34
CA ALA A 97 -6.86 -12.07 -8.57
C ALA A 97 -8.09 -11.31 -8.08
N LYS A 98 -9.29 -11.84 -8.35
CA LYS A 98 -10.56 -11.27 -7.88
C LYS A 98 -10.67 -11.27 -6.36
N LYS A 99 -10.38 -12.41 -5.71
CA LYS A 99 -10.43 -12.51 -4.23
C LYS A 99 -9.44 -11.58 -3.56
N SER A 100 -8.23 -11.49 -4.10
CA SER A 100 -7.18 -10.58 -3.63
C SER A 100 -7.59 -9.11 -3.75
N MET A 101 -8.14 -8.72 -4.90
CA MET A 101 -8.68 -7.37 -5.11
C MET A 101 -9.80 -7.05 -4.12
N GLU A 102 -10.76 -7.96 -3.94
CA GLU A 102 -11.86 -7.78 -3.01
C GLU A 102 -11.38 -7.68 -1.55
N LEU A 103 -10.37 -8.44 -1.17
CA LEU A 103 -9.73 -8.33 0.15
C LEU A 103 -9.07 -6.97 0.33
N THR A 104 -8.31 -6.50 -0.68
CA THR A 104 -7.69 -5.17 -0.70
C THR A 104 -8.74 -4.07 -0.51
N HIS A 105 -9.90 -4.17 -1.15
CA HIS A 105 -11.00 -3.20 -0.97
C HIS A 105 -11.54 -3.17 0.47
N ARG A 106 -11.77 -4.32 1.09
CA ARG A 106 -12.20 -4.40 2.50
C ARG A 106 -11.14 -3.87 3.46
N TRP A 107 -9.86 -4.16 3.19
CA TRP A 107 -8.76 -3.60 3.96
C TRP A 107 -8.63 -2.08 3.78
N LEU A 108 -8.88 -1.57 2.58
CA LEU A 108 -8.92 -0.13 2.34
C LEU A 108 -10.00 0.56 3.20
N ASP A 109 -11.20 0.00 3.30
CA ASP A 109 -12.25 0.57 4.15
C ASP A 109 -11.80 0.68 5.60
N ARG A 110 -11.13 -0.34 6.11
CA ARG A 110 -10.56 -0.35 7.46
C ARG A 110 -9.40 0.65 7.61
N CYS A 111 -8.54 0.78 6.59
CA CYS A 111 -7.50 1.81 6.55
C CYS A 111 -8.11 3.22 6.61
N CYS A 112 -9.13 3.49 5.78
CA CYS A 112 -9.81 4.78 5.76
C CYS A 112 -10.47 5.10 7.12
N ALA A 113 -11.16 4.13 7.73
CA ALA A 113 -11.76 4.29 9.05
C ALA A 113 -10.68 4.65 10.09
N ARG A 114 -9.60 3.88 10.16
CA ARG A 114 -8.51 4.12 11.11
C ARG A 114 -7.76 5.42 10.85
N PHE A 115 -7.54 5.77 9.58
CA PHE A 115 -6.93 7.05 9.21
C PHE A 115 -7.74 8.24 9.71
N ASN A 116 -9.09 8.18 9.62
CA ASN A 116 -9.99 9.23 10.08
C ASN A 116 -10.13 9.29 11.63
N GLU A 117 -9.87 8.18 12.32
CA GLU A 117 -9.87 8.11 13.79
C GLU A 117 -8.57 8.62 14.42
N THR A 118 -7.52 8.77 13.64
CA THR A 118 -6.16 9.09 14.14
C THR A 118 -5.65 10.40 13.58
N GLU A 119 -4.95 11.16 14.43
CA GLU A 119 -4.34 12.44 14.05
C GLU A 119 -2.87 12.27 13.66
N PRO A 120 -2.35 13.14 12.75
CA PRO A 120 -0.93 13.22 12.46
C PRO A 120 -0.11 13.57 13.72
N LYS A 121 1.03 12.88 13.92
CA LYS A 121 1.83 13.02 15.15
C LYS A 121 2.79 14.23 15.17
N TYR A 122 3.17 14.76 13.99
CA TYR A 122 4.32 15.66 13.88
C TYR A 122 3.99 17.07 13.39
N GLY A 123 2.72 17.48 13.46
CA GLY A 123 2.30 18.86 13.19
C GLY A 123 2.11 19.21 11.71
N TYR A 124 2.09 18.22 10.82
CA TYR A 124 1.74 18.37 9.40
C TYR A 124 0.72 17.31 8.99
N ASN A 125 -0.05 17.60 7.96
CA ASN A 125 -1.05 16.69 7.43
C ASN A 125 -0.38 15.54 6.67
N GLN A 126 -1.03 14.39 6.70
CA GLN A 126 -0.67 13.22 5.91
C GLN A 126 -1.85 12.85 5.00
N SER A 127 -1.55 12.42 3.78
CA SER A 127 -2.54 11.93 2.82
C SER A 127 -2.49 10.41 2.73
N LEU A 128 -3.66 9.76 2.69
CA LEU A 128 -3.79 8.33 2.45
C LEU A 128 -4.05 8.07 0.97
N PHE A 129 -3.18 7.29 0.31
CA PHE A 129 -3.35 6.88 -1.08
C PHE A 129 -3.85 5.43 -1.15
N PRO A 130 -5.08 5.19 -1.62
CA PRO A 130 -5.59 3.87 -1.95
C PRO A 130 -4.90 3.29 -3.18
N ILE A 131 -4.89 1.94 -3.28
CA ILE A 131 -4.15 1.21 -4.32
C ILE A 131 -5.12 0.41 -5.20
N VAL A 132 -5.07 0.64 -6.51
CA VAL A 132 -5.78 -0.18 -7.50
C VAL A 132 -5.06 -1.52 -7.66
N GLN A 133 -5.82 -2.62 -7.53
CA GLN A 133 -5.36 -4.00 -7.77
C GLN A 133 -6.16 -4.66 -8.90
N GLY A 134 -5.94 -5.93 -9.23
CA GLY A 134 -6.69 -6.67 -10.24
C GLY A 134 -5.82 -7.42 -11.26
N CYS A 135 -4.50 -7.57 -11.00
CA CYS A 135 -3.54 -8.24 -11.88
C CYS A 135 -3.64 -7.74 -13.33
N VAL A 136 -3.68 -8.66 -14.30
CA VAL A 136 -3.75 -8.37 -15.74
C VAL A 136 -5.16 -8.52 -16.33
N TYR A 137 -6.19 -8.37 -15.49
CA TYR A 137 -7.59 -8.54 -15.88
C TYR A 137 -8.28 -7.17 -15.99
N PRO A 138 -8.63 -6.71 -17.22
CA PRO A 138 -9.16 -5.37 -17.44
C PRO A 138 -10.45 -5.07 -16.67
N ASP A 139 -11.34 -6.05 -16.52
CA ASP A 139 -12.59 -5.93 -15.78
C ASP A 139 -12.36 -5.76 -14.28
N LEU A 140 -11.40 -6.50 -13.71
CA LEU A 140 -11.02 -6.34 -12.30
C LEU A 140 -10.32 -4.99 -12.07
N ARG A 141 -9.46 -4.56 -12.99
CA ARG A 141 -8.82 -3.23 -12.94
C ARG A 141 -9.85 -2.11 -12.97
N ARG A 142 -10.88 -2.22 -13.86
CA ARG A 142 -11.99 -1.25 -13.89
C ARG A 142 -12.74 -1.23 -12.57
N GLN A 143 -13.17 -2.39 -12.10
CA GLN A 143 -13.87 -2.50 -10.82
C GLN A 143 -13.07 -1.91 -9.66
N SER A 144 -11.77 -2.20 -9.61
CA SER A 144 -10.89 -1.67 -8.57
C SER A 144 -10.72 -0.16 -8.70
N ALA A 145 -10.48 0.37 -9.91
CA ALA A 145 -10.31 1.79 -10.13
C ALA A 145 -11.58 2.60 -9.77
N GLU A 146 -12.76 2.10 -10.12
CA GLU A 146 -14.06 2.70 -9.75
C GLU A 146 -14.24 2.71 -8.23
N TYR A 147 -13.94 1.60 -7.56
CA TYR A 147 -14.01 1.52 -6.10
C TYR A 147 -13.05 2.50 -5.42
N ILE A 148 -11.80 2.54 -5.88
CA ILE A 148 -10.77 3.46 -5.36
C ILE A 148 -11.16 4.92 -5.60
N ALA A 149 -11.61 5.28 -6.80
CA ALA A 149 -12.05 6.62 -7.14
C ALA A 149 -13.22 7.10 -6.25
N SER A 150 -14.12 6.18 -5.87
CA SER A 150 -15.25 6.48 -4.98
C SER A 150 -14.84 6.93 -3.57
N LYS A 151 -13.62 6.62 -3.13
CA LYS A 151 -13.10 7.05 -1.82
C LYS A 151 -12.72 8.53 -1.79
N ASN A 152 -12.62 9.19 -2.93
CA ASN A 152 -12.29 10.60 -3.06
C ASN A 152 -11.02 11.02 -2.30
N ALA A 153 -10.01 10.14 -2.25
CA ALA A 153 -8.73 10.39 -1.59
C ALA A 153 -7.94 11.53 -2.27
N ASP A 154 -6.91 12.05 -1.61
CA ASP A 154 -6.05 13.13 -2.13
C ASP A 154 -5.23 12.71 -3.37
N GLY A 155 -4.96 11.43 -3.51
CA GLY A 155 -4.30 10.83 -4.65
C GLY A 155 -4.58 9.33 -4.70
N ASN A 156 -4.15 8.66 -5.76
CA ASN A 156 -4.41 7.24 -5.98
C ASN A 156 -3.15 6.53 -6.44
N ALA A 157 -2.99 5.25 -6.12
CA ALA A 157 -1.90 4.45 -6.62
C ALA A 157 -2.37 3.32 -7.54
N ILE A 158 -1.51 2.94 -8.47
CA ILE A 158 -1.69 1.82 -9.39
C ILE A 158 -0.66 0.77 -8.98
N GLY A 159 -1.10 -0.25 -8.25
CA GLY A 159 -0.28 -1.35 -7.79
C GLY A 159 -0.52 -2.65 -8.56
N GLY A 160 0.16 -3.73 -8.14
CA GLY A 160 0.01 -5.05 -8.72
C GLY A 160 0.41 -5.15 -10.19
N LEU A 161 1.35 -4.31 -10.63
CA LEU A 161 2.01 -4.31 -11.92
C LEU A 161 3.54 -4.37 -11.71
N ALA A 162 4.29 -4.76 -12.75
CA ALA A 162 5.71 -5.10 -12.66
C ALA A 162 6.00 -6.25 -11.65
N VAL A 163 5.10 -7.22 -11.57
CA VAL A 163 5.17 -8.38 -10.66
C VAL A 163 5.12 -9.71 -11.39
N GLY A 164 5.68 -9.74 -12.63
CA GLY A 164 5.85 -10.94 -13.45
C GLY A 164 4.99 -11.03 -14.71
N GLU A 165 4.16 -10.03 -14.98
CA GLU A 165 3.40 -9.93 -16.23
C GLU A 165 4.26 -9.40 -17.40
N PRO A 166 3.87 -9.66 -18.67
CA PRO A 166 4.48 -9.03 -19.84
C PRO A 166 4.28 -7.50 -19.84
N THR A 167 5.29 -6.77 -20.33
CA THR A 167 5.28 -5.29 -20.38
C THR A 167 4.08 -4.71 -21.11
N GLU A 168 3.68 -5.33 -22.22
CA GLU A 168 2.50 -4.91 -23.02
C GLU A 168 1.22 -5.00 -22.19
N LYS A 169 1.09 -6.05 -21.37
CA LYS A 169 -0.06 -6.21 -20.47
C LYS A 169 -0.05 -5.17 -19.35
N MET A 170 1.12 -4.82 -18.84
CA MET A 170 1.25 -3.74 -17.87
C MET A 170 0.75 -2.41 -18.45
N TYR A 171 1.17 -2.04 -19.66
CA TYR A 171 0.72 -0.81 -20.32
C TYR A 171 -0.79 -0.82 -20.58
N GLU A 172 -1.34 -1.93 -21.09
CA GLU A 172 -2.78 -2.09 -21.29
C GLU A 172 -3.56 -1.82 -19.99
N MET A 173 -3.10 -2.38 -18.86
CA MET A 173 -3.76 -2.20 -17.56
C MET A 173 -3.64 -0.76 -17.03
N ILE A 174 -2.52 -0.09 -17.28
CA ILE A 174 -2.34 1.33 -16.93
C ILE A 174 -3.33 2.21 -17.69
N GLU A 175 -3.51 1.97 -18.99
CA GLU A 175 -4.48 2.69 -19.82
C GLU A 175 -5.90 2.52 -19.29
N VAL A 176 -6.32 1.27 -19.04
CA VAL A 176 -7.64 0.95 -18.47
C VAL A 176 -7.90 1.72 -17.16
N VAL A 177 -6.93 1.74 -16.24
CA VAL A 177 -7.07 2.42 -14.95
C VAL A 177 -7.08 3.94 -15.12
N ASN A 178 -6.26 4.48 -16.02
CA ASN A 178 -6.18 5.92 -16.29
C ASN A 178 -7.43 6.53 -16.90
N GLU A 179 -8.27 5.74 -17.55
CA GLU A 179 -9.59 6.20 -18.03
C GLU A 179 -10.55 6.54 -16.89
N ILE A 180 -10.38 5.90 -15.70
CA ILE A 180 -11.33 5.92 -14.59
C ILE A 180 -10.86 6.82 -13.44
N LEU A 181 -9.58 6.74 -13.09
CA LEU A 181 -9.06 7.54 -11.96
C LEU A 181 -9.18 9.05 -12.22
N PRO A 182 -9.49 9.85 -11.19
CA PRO A 182 -9.61 11.31 -11.30
C PRO A 182 -8.38 11.94 -11.96
N LYS A 183 -8.59 12.80 -12.95
CA LYS A 183 -7.49 13.43 -13.72
C LYS A 183 -6.84 14.60 -12.98
N ASP A 184 -7.55 15.17 -12.04
CA ASP A 184 -7.15 16.32 -11.21
C ASP A 184 -6.41 15.91 -9.93
N LYS A 185 -6.20 14.60 -9.73
CA LYS A 185 -5.50 14.06 -8.54
C LYS A 185 -4.20 13.34 -8.92
N PRO A 186 -3.18 13.38 -8.05
CA PRO A 186 -1.94 12.63 -8.25
C PRO A 186 -2.19 11.14 -8.44
N ARG A 187 -1.42 10.53 -9.33
CA ARG A 187 -1.41 9.08 -9.57
C ARG A 187 0.01 8.56 -9.40
N TYR A 188 0.18 7.59 -8.52
CA TYR A 188 1.45 6.95 -8.27
C TYR A 188 1.48 5.55 -8.90
N LEU A 189 2.30 5.36 -9.93
CA LEU A 189 2.54 4.04 -10.51
C LEU A 189 3.62 3.33 -9.71
N MET A 190 3.23 2.23 -9.03
CA MET A 190 4.09 1.56 -8.07
C MET A 190 5.02 0.54 -8.73
N GLY A 191 6.29 0.50 -8.28
CA GLY A 191 7.24 -0.59 -8.57
C GLY A 191 7.81 -0.64 -9.98
N VAL A 192 7.49 0.30 -10.86
CA VAL A 192 7.91 0.26 -12.28
C VAL A 192 9.32 0.82 -12.50
N GLY A 193 9.83 1.62 -11.57
CA GLY A 193 11.14 2.26 -11.69
C GLY A 193 11.11 3.58 -12.48
N THR A 194 12.27 3.95 -13.02
CA THR A 194 12.39 5.15 -13.87
C THR A 194 12.02 4.84 -15.32
N PRO A 195 11.48 5.83 -16.06
CA PRO A 195 11.26 5.71 -17.50
C PRO A 195 12.54 5.40 -18.28
#